data_a9e6803d78dccae15b83b3bdb45c203c
#
_entry.id   a9e6803d78dccae15b83b3bdb45c203c
#
_cell.length_a   1.000
_cell.length_b   1.000
_cell.length_c   1.000
_cell.angle_alpha   90.00
_cell.angle_beta   90.00
_cell.angle_gamma   90.00
#
_symmetry.space_group_name_H-M   'P 1'
#
loop_
_entity.id
_entity.type
_entity.pdbx_description
1 polymer ?
#
loop_
_entity_poly.entity_id
_entity_poly.type
_entity_poly.pdbx_seq_one_letter_code
_entity_poly.pdbx_strand_id
1 'polypeptide(L)'
;MKAIFLGIALLAVGCASRTPPEAARVHGIAATDAPAIDACWRKVLTSPQHQALRDRMGDHADNPTDAMKSNRAKATPQEAAELLSLQQEFVAPCRRMALASAIKVHPTIVAILTDSYARADANAARLANREITWGEYVSENQAIVTHRRAELLAAGETMQRQQVPPLR
;
A
#
# COMPACT_ATOMS: atom_id res chain seq x y z
N MET A 1 7.23 20.50 -69.35
CA MET A 1 7.92 19.96 -68.14
C MET A 1 6.83 19.49 -67.20
N LYS A 2 6.64 18.16 -67.09
CA LYS A 2 5.63 17.55 -66.17
C LYS A 2 6.38 16.99 -64.96
N ALA A 3 6.13 17.57 -63.79
CA ALA A 3 6.67 17.07 -62.49
C ALA A 3 5.76 15.94 -62.00
N ILE A 4 6.31 14.75 -61.84
CA ILE A 4 5.68 13.58 -61.27
C ILE A 4 5.95 13.62 -59.76
N PHE A 5 4.90 13.86 -58.94
CA PHE A 5 4.95 13.72 -57.48
C PHE A 5 4.72 12.25 -57.14
N LEU A 6 5.80 11.61 -56.68
CA LEU A 6 5.76 10.25 -56.12
C LEU A 6 5.33 10.36 -54.64
N GLY A 7 4.10 10.00 -54.34
CA GLY A 7 3.57 9.95 -53.00
C GLY A 7 4.08 8.68 -52.27
N ILE A 8 4.94 8.87 -51.29
CA ILE A 8 5.36 7.79 -50.36
C ILE A 8 4.28 7.66 -49.30
N ALA A 9 3.46 6.61 -49.39
CA ALA A 9 2.53 6.23 -48.36
C ALA A 9 3.33 5.55 -47.20
N LEU A 10 3.58 6.27 -46.12
CA LEU A 10 4.08 5.71 -44.86
C LEU A 10 2.98 4.86 -44.21
N LEU A 11 3.07 3.55 -44.37
CA LEU A 11 2.31 2.59 -43.56
C LEU A 11 2.85 2.65 -42.14
N ALA A 12 2.21 3.45 -41.29
CA ALA A 12 2.39 3.38 -39.84
C ALA A 12 1.80 2.05 -39.36
N VAL A 13 2.65 1.00 -39.27
CA VAL A 13 2.33 -0.22 -38.55
C VAL A 13 2.31 0.14 -37.07
N GLY A 14 1.13 0.52 -36.57
CA GLY A 14 0.88 0.72 -35.16
C GLY A 14 1.05 -0.62 -34.46
N CYS A 15 2.16 -0.80 -33.74
CA CYS A 15 2.31 -1.84 -32.73
C CYS A 15 1.27 -1.57 -31.63
N ALA A 16 0.05 -2.05 -31.82
CA ALA A 16 -0.94 -2.15 -30.76
C ALA A 16 -0.41 -3.21 -29.80
N SER A 17 0.28 -2.79 -28.73
CA SER A 17 0.65 -3.63 -27.62
C SER A 17 -0.66 -4.16 -27.01
N ARG A 18 -1.10 -5.34 -27.44
CA ARG A 18 -2.22 -6.02 -26.82
C ARG A 18 -1.80 -6.41 -25.41
N THR A 19 -2.24 -5.64 -24.42
CA THR A 19 -2.12 -6.01 -23.02
C THR A 19 -2.74 -7.40 -22.85
N PRO A 20 -2.03 -8.38 -22.27
CA PRO A 20 -2.60 -9.71 -22.05
C PRO A 20 -3.94 -9.59 -21.30
N PRO A 21 -4.96 -10.39 -21.61
CA PRO A 21 -6.30 -10.26 -21.02
C PRO A 21 -6.29 -10.37 -19.49
N GLU A 22 -5.33 -11.07 -18.92
CA GLU A 22 -5.16 -11.19 -17.48
C GLU A 22 -4.63 -9.91 -16.84
N ALA A 23 -3.68 -9.22 -17.45
CA ALA A 23 -3.19 -7.92 -16.98
C ALA A 23 -4.31 -6.87 -17.04
N ALA A 24 -5.14 -6.88 -18.08
CA ALA A 24 -6.31 -6.01 -18.19
C ALA A 24 -7.34 -6.30 -17.09
N ARG A 25 -7.54 -7.58 -16.74
CA ARG A 25 -8.42 -7.99 -15.64
C ARG A 25 -7.93 -7.52 -14.28
N VAL A 26 -6.64 -7.68 -13.99
CA VAL A 26 -6.02 -7.24 -12.74
C VAL A 26 -6.09 -5.73 -12.59
N HIS A 27 -5.79 -4.98 -13.66
CA HIS A 27 -5.97 -3.53 -13.68
C HIS A 27 -7.42 -3.10 -13.45
N GLY A 28 -8.40 -3.79 -14.07
CA GLY A 28 -9.81 -3.53 -13.87
C GLY A 28 -10.25 -3.74 -12.42
N ILE A 29 -9.82 -4.82 -11.77
CA ILE A 29 -10.12 -5.12 -10.36
C ILE A 29 -9.50 -4.05 -9.46
N ALA A 30 -8.23 -3.71 -9.64
CA ALA A 30 -7.55 -2.69 -8.87
C ALA A 30 -8.24 -1.31 -9.03
N ALA A 31 -8.62 -0.93 -10.25
CA ALA A 31 -9.33 0.32 -10.52
C ALA A 31 -10.72 0.37 -9.87
N THR A 32 -11.41 -0.76 -9.74
CA THR A 32 -12.75 -0.83 -9.15
C THR A 32 -12.69 -0.76 -7.61
N ASP A 33 -11.77 -1.46 -6.99
CA ASP A 33 -11.70 -1.59 -5.52
C ASP A 33 -10.93 -0.43 -4.86
N ALA A 34 -9.95 0.17 -5.55
CA ALA A 34 -9.08 1.21 -5.00
C ALA A 34 -9.83 2.42 -4.43
N PRO A 35 -10.87 3.00 -5.08
CA PRO A 35 -11.56 4.15 -4.52
C PRO A 35 -12.23 3.87 -3.17
N ALA A 36 -12.77 2.66 -2.99
CA ALA A 36 -13.41 2.26 -1.74
C ALA A 36 -12.37 2.05 -0.62
N ILE A 37 -11.23 1.42 -0.94
CA ILE A 37 -10.11 1.24 -0.03
C ILE A 37 -9.53 2.59 0.38
N ASP A 38 -9.31 3.51 -0.58
CA ASP A 38 -8.81 4.86 -0.31
C ASP A 38 -9.80 5.68 0.55
N ALA A 39 -11.10 5.54 0.30
CA ALA A 39 -12.12 6.20 1.12
C ALA A 39 -12.11 5.67 2.56
N CYS A 40 -11.88 4.37 2.75
CA CYS A 40 -11.71 3.76 4.07
C CYS A 40 -10.50 4.35 4.79
N TRP A 41 -9.32 4.37 4.16
CA TRP A 41 -8.11 4.92 4.76
C TRP A 41 -8.21 6.42 5.03
N ARG A 42 -8.87 7.20 4.18
CA ARG A 42 -9.14 8.61 4.47
C ARG A 42 -9.92 8.81 5.76
N LYS A 43 -10.91 7.96 6.07
CA LYS A 43 -11.64 8.04 7.35
C LYS A 43 -10.70 7.81 8.54
N VAL A 44 -9.76 6.87 8.44
CA VAL A 44 -8.74 6.66 9.48
C VAL A 44 -7.91 7.92 9.67
N LEU A 45 -7.43 8.53 8.56
CA LEU A 45 -6.55 9.69 8.58
C LEU A 45 -7.25 11.00 8.99
N THR A 46 -8.55 11.12 8.82
CA THR A 46 -9.30 12.37 9.08
C THR A 46 -10.21 12.32 10.29
N SER A 47 -10.26 11.19 11.01
CA SER A 47 -11.10 11.03 12.21
C SER A 47 -10.67 12.01 13.31
N PRO A 48 -11.53 12.96 13.74
CA PRO A 48 -11.17 13.93 14.78
C PRO A 48 -10.84 13.28 16.12
N GLN A 49 -11.52 12.19 16.45
CA GLN A 49 -11.37 11.47 17.72
C GLN A 49 -9.98 10.87 17.94
N HIS A 50 -9.20 10.66 16.88
CA HIS A 50 -7.85 10.10 16.94
C HIS A 50 -6.75 11.11 16.58
N GLN A 51 -7.06 12.41 16.62
CA GLN A 51 -6.09 13.46 16.25
C GLN A 51 -4.82 13.40 17.11
N ALA A 52 -4.97 13.24 18.42
CA ALA A 52 -3.84 13.18 19.33
C ALA A 52 -2.88 12.00 19.03
N LEU A 53 -3.42 10.84 18.63
CA LEU A 53 -2.59 9.71 18.18
C LEU A 53 -1.90 10.01 16.86
N ARG A 54 -2.60 10.63 15.89
CA ARG A 54 -1.98 10.99 14.61
C ARG A 54 -0.83 11.98 14.79
N ASP A 55 -0.97 12.94 15.67
CA ASP A 55 0.09 13.90 16.00
C ASP A 55 1.36 13.19 16.54
N ARG A 56 1.17 12.04 17.20
CA ARG A 56 2.27 11.19 17.68
C ARG A 56 2.87 10.30 16.58
N MET A 57 2.03 9.78 15.69
CA MET A 57 2.42 8.77 14.68
C MET A 57 2.79 9.39 13.32
N GLY A 58 2.32 10.60 13.04
CA GLY A 58 2.33 11.22 11.72
C GLY A 58 1.16 10.75 10.86
N ASP A 59 0.79 11.56 9.88
CA ASP A 59 -0.30 11.26 8.94
C ASP A 59 0.04 10.07 8.03
N HIS A 60 1.33 9.81 7.80
CA HIS A 60 1.83 8.74 6.95
C HIS A 60 2.96 7.99 7.63
N ALA A 61 2.74 6.68 7.85
CA ALA A 61 3.72 5.80 8.48
C ALA A 61 5.05 5.67 7.71
N ASP A 62 5.08 6.07 6.45
CA ASP A 62 6.27 5.99 5.58
C ASP A 62 7.16 7.24 5.63
N ASN A 63 6.70 8.32 6.29
CA ASN A 63 7.47 9.57 6.38
C ASN A 63 7.41 10.22 7.77
N PRO A 64 7.79 9.54 8.85
CA PRO A 64 7.83 10.15 10.17
C PRO A 64 8.98 11.16 10.28
N THR A 65 8.75 12.22 11.04
CA THR A 65 9.77 13.24 11.32
C THR A 65 10.84 12.71 12.29
N ASP A 66 12.02 13.34 12.32
CA ASP A 66 13.06 12.99 13.27
C ASP A 66 12.62 13.22 14.73
N ALA A 67 11.79 14.24 14.97
CA ALA A 67 11.19 14.47 16.28
C ALA A 67 10.29 13.32 16.73
N MET A 68 9.50 12.71 15.82
CA MET A 68 8.70 11.53 16.13
C MET A 68 9.57 10.32 16.44
N LYS A 69 10.62 10.08 15.65
CA LYS A 69 11.55 8.95 15.85
C LYS A 69 12.36 9.07 17.14
N SER A 70 12.66 10.29 17.58
CA SER A 70 13.39 10.54 18.82
C SER A 70 12.51 10.58 20.07
N ASN A 71 11.21 10.40 19.96
CA ASN A 71 10.27 10.45 21.07
C ASN A 71 10.47 9.25 22.02
N ARG A 72 10.99 9.52 23.25
CA ARG A 72 11.26 8.51 24.29
C ARG A 72 10.07 8.21 25.19
N ALA A 73 8.94 8.89 25.01
CA ALA A 73 7.76 8.66 25.83
C ALA A 73 7.15 7.27 25.53
N LYS A 74 6.66 6.62 26.56
CA LYS A 74 5.81 5.42 26.48
C LYS A 74 4.35 5.85 26.32
N ALA A 75 3.53 5.02 25.71
CA ALA A 75 2.10 5.28 25.66
C ALA A 75 1.50 5.35 27.09
N THR A 76 0.63 6.32 27.32
CA THR A 76 -0.21 6.33 28.52
C THR A 76 -1.28 5.24 28.41
N PRO A 77 -1.93 4.80 29.50
CA PRO A 77 -3.03 3.86 29.43
C PRO A 77 -4.19 4.33 28.52
N GLN A 78 -4.46 5.63 28.49
CA GLN A 78 -5.47 6.20 27.63
C GLN A 78 -5.07 6.13 26.15
N GLU A 79 -3.83 6.52 25.80
CA GLU A 79 -3.30 6.41 24.43
C GLU A 79 -3.26 4.95 23.95
N ALA A 80 -2.92 4.01 24.83
CA ALA A 80 -2.93 2.58 24.53
C ALA A 80 -4.36 2.09 24.19
N ALA A 81 -5.35 2.45 25.00
CA ALA A 81 -6.75 2.09 24.75
C ALA A 81 -7.26 2.71 23.44
N GLU A 82 -6.94 3.97 23.19
CA GLU A 82 -7.30 4.68 21.96
C GLU A 82 -6.63 4.08 20.73
N LEU A 83 -5.36 3.67 20.81
CA LEU A 83 -4.65 2.96 19.74
C LEU A 83 -5.32 1.64 19.38
N LEU A 84 -5.72 0.85 20.39
CA LEU A 84 -6.40 -0.43 20.18
C LEU A 84 -7.79 -0.22 19.55
N SER A 85 -8.55 0.78 20.00
CA SER A 85 -9.84 1.16 19.37
C SER A 85 -9.64 1.56 17.92
N LEU A 86 -8.67 2.42 17.61
CA LEU A 86 -8.32 2.82 16.25
C LEU A 86 -8.01 1.60 15.36
N GLN A 87 -7.20 0.65 15.88
CA GLN A 87 -6.86 -0.56 15.14
C GLN A 87 -8.10 -1.42 14.84
N GLN A 88 -8.97 -1.64 15.80
CA GLN A 88 -10.12 -2.52 15.66
C GLN A 88 -11.26 -1.89 14.84
N GLU A 89 -11.58 -0.64 15.10
CA GLU A 89 -12.79 0.00 14.55
C GLU A 89 -12.54 0.64 13.18
N PHE A 90 -11.32 1.11 12.92
CA PHE A 90 -11.00 1.87 11.71
C PHE A 90 -10.00 1.15 10.79
N VAL A 91 -8.87 0.69 11.33
CA VAL A 91 -7.79 0.11 10.51
C VAL A 91 -8.15 -1.30 10.02
N ALA A 92 -8.68 -2.17 10.89
CA ALA A 92 -8.99 -3.55 10.54
C ALA A 92 -10.04 -3.67 9.41
N PRO A 93 -11.12 -2.86 9.35
CA PRO A 93 -12.01 -2.86 8.19
C PRO A 93 -11.30 -2.55 6.87
N CYS A 94 -10.43 -1.53 6.84
CA CYS A 94 -9.71 -1.14 5.64
C CYS A 94 -8.72 -2.23 5.18
N ARG A 95 -8.05 -2.90 6.12
CA ARG A 95 -7.17 -4.04 5.83
C ARG A 95 -7.96 -5.23 5.25
N ARG A 96 -9.15 -5.54 5.79
CA ARG A 96 -10.02 -6.59 5.23
C ARG A 96 -10.42 -6.27 3.79
N MET A 97 -10.77 -5.02 3.48
CA MET A 97 -11.07 -4.61 2.10
C MET A 97 -9.86 -4.76 1.18
N ALA A 98 -8.67 -4.35 1.64
CA ALA A 98 -7.44 -4.51 0.87
C ALA A 98 -7.10 -5.98 0.60
N LEU A 99 -7.24 -6.86 1.60
CA LEU A 99 -7.04 -8.31 1.45
C LEU A 99 -8.07 -8.94 0.51
N ALA A 100 -9.35 -8.55 0.61
CA ALA A 100 -10.40 -9.03 -0.29
C ALA A 100 -10.13 -8.65 -1.76
N SER A 101 -9.58 -7.45 -1.99
CA SER A 101 -9.12 -7.04 -3.31
C SER A 101 -7.88 -7.84 -3.75
N ALA A 102 -6.90 -8.01 -2.87
CA ALA A 102 -5.66 -8.73 -3.17
C ALA A 102 -5.90 -10.21 -3.57
N ILE A 103 -6.88 -10.89 -2.95
CA ILE A 103 -7.29 -12.26 -3.30
C ILE A 103 -7.68 -12.38 -4.78
N LYS A 104 -8.31 -11.34 -5.34
CA LYS A 104 -8.71 -11.29 -6.75
C LYS A 104 -7.52 -11.08 -7.69
N VAL A 105 -6.40 -10.58 -7.17
CA VAL A 105 -5.20 -10.23 -7.95
C VAL A 105 -4.20 -11.40 -7.97
N HIS A 106 -3.58 -11.71 -6.85
CA HIS A 106 -2.56 -12.76 -6.78
C HIS A 106 -2.30 -13.21 -5.33
N PRO A 107 -2.10 -14.52 -5.06
CA PRO A 107 -1.84 -15.02 -3.70
C PRO A 107 -0.57 -14.45 -3.06
N THR A 108 0.47 -14.12 -3.84
CA THR A 108 1.68 -13.47 -3.31
C THR A 108 1.36 -12.09 -2.70
N ILE A 109 0.47 -11.31 -3.31
CA ILE A 109 0.06 -10.01 -2.76
C ILE A 109 -0.66 -10.19 -1.42
N VAL A 110 -1.52 -11.22 -1.32
CA VAL A 110 -2.20 -11.57 -0.06
C VAL A 110 -1.19 -11.91 1.03
N ALA A 111 -0.19 -12.73 0.71
CA ALA A 111 0.86 -13.12 1.67
C ALA A 111 1.64 -11.90 2.19
N ILE A 112 2.09 -11.03 1.29
CA ILE A 112 2.83 -9.79 1.62
C ILE A 112 1.99 -8.88 2.54
N LEU A 113 0.72 -8.65 2.19
CA LEU A 113 -0.16 -7.81 3.00
C LEU A 113 -0.43 -8.43 4.37
N THR A 114 -0.69 -9.74 4.43
CA THR A 114 -0.97 -10.46 5.67
C THR A 114 0.22 -10.38 6.63
N ASP A 115 1.45 -10.65 6.16
CA ASP A 115 2.67 -10.53 6.96
C ASP A 115 2.86 -9.10 7.47
N SER A 116 2.77 -8.12 6.57
CA SER A 116 2.93 -6.71 6.92
C SER A 116 1.91 -6.25 7.97
N TYR A 117 0.66 -6.70 7.88
CA TYR A 117 -0.38 -6.36 8.85
C TYR A 117 -0.14 -7.03 10.20
N ALA A 118 0.27 -8.30 10.21
CA ALA A 118 0.61 -9.01 11.44
C ALA A 118 1.77 -8.34 12.20
N ARG A 119 2.81 -7.91 11.47
CA ARG A 119 3.94 -7.16 12.05
C ARG A 119 3.50 -5.81 12.62
N ALA A 120 2.65 -5.08 11.90
CA ALA A 120 2.12 -3.81 12.38
C ALA A 120 1.25 -3.97 13.64
N ASP A 121 0.45 -5.04 13.72
CA ASP A 121 -0.36 -5.36 14.90
C ASP A 121 0.52 -5.73 16.09
N ALA A 122 1.56 -6.54 15.89
CA ALA A 122 2.52 -6.88 16.93
C ALA A 122 3.24 -5.62 17.45
N ASN A 123 3.62 -4.70 16.56
CA ASN A 123 4.24 -3.44 16.93
C ASN A 123 3.29 -2.55 17.75
N ALA A 124 2.00 -2.46 17.36
CA ALA A 124 0.99 -1.73 18.11
C ALA A 124 0.74 -2.33 19.50
N ALA A 125 0.70 -3.66 19.60
CA ALA A 125 0.56 -4.36 20.88
C ALA A 125 1.75 -4.06 21.83
N ARG A 126 2.98 -4.05 21.33
CA ARG A 126 4.17 -3.71 22.12
C ARG A 126 4.11 -2.27 22.66
N LEU A 127 3.62 -1.32 21.85
CA LEU A 127 3.42 0.06 22.31
C LEU A 127 2.32 0.14 23.35
N ALA A 128 1.17 -0.52 23.12
CA ALA A 128 0.05 -0.54 24.06
C ALA A 128 0.43 -1.18 25.40
N ASN A 129 1.26 -2.23 25.38
CA ASN A 129 1.83 -2.87 26.57
C ASN A 129 2.98 -2.06 27.21
N ARG A 130 3.31 -0.89 26.64
CA ARG A 130 4.40 -0.04 27.13
C ARG A 130 5.78 -0.70 27.09
N GLU A 131 5.98 -1.69 26.22
CA GLU A 131 7.27 -2.37 26.01
C GLU A 131 8.23 -1.46 25.23
N ILE A 132 7.71 -0.70 24.26
CA ILE A 132 8.47 0.22 23.41
C ILE A 132 8.01 1.68 23.60
N THR A 133 8.82 2.62 23.14
CA THR A 133 8.52 4.06 23.09
C THR A 133 7.76 4.41 21.80
N TRP A 134 7.18 5.61 21.75
CA TRP A 134 6.58 6.15 20.52
C TRP A 134 7.58 6.23 19.37
N GLY A 135 8.83 6.61 19.62
CA GLY A 135 9.87 6.69 18.59
C GLY A 135 10.24 5.32 18.01
N GLU A 136 10.34 4.29 18.86
CA GLU A 136 10.57 2.91 18.41
C GLU A 136 9.38 2.40 17.59
N TYR A 137 8.15 2.64 18.05
CA TYR A 137 6.93 2.29 17.32
C TYR A 137 6.86 2.91 15.93
N VAL A 138 7.11 4.22 15.83
CA VAL A 138 7.08 4.96 14.56
C VAL A 138 8.18 4.49 13.62
N SER A 139 9.38 4.24 14.13
CA SER A 139 10.51 3.74 13.35
C SER A 139 10.26 2.33 12.79
N GLU A 140 9.70 1.44 13.60
CA GLU A 140 9.34 0.08 13.17
C GLU A 140 8.20 0.11 12.14
N ASN A 141 7.17 0.94 12.32
CA ASN A 141 6.12 1.11 11.32
C ASN A 141 6.65 1.60 9.98
N GLN A 142 7.60 2.54 9.99
CA GLN A 142 8.27 2.98 8.76
C GLN A 142 9.01 1.83 8.08
N ALA A 143 9.73 1.01 8.84
CA ALA A 143 10.43 -0.15 8.31
C ALA A 143 9.46 -1.18 7.71
N ILE A 144 8.34 -1.48 8.38
CA ILE A 144 7.29 -2.39 7.90
C ILE A 144 6.71 -1.89 6.58
N VAL A 145 6.35 -0.60 6.48
CA VAL A 145 5.78 -0.02 5.25
C VAL A 145 6.77 -0.01 4.11
N THR A 146 8.04 0.32 4.39
CA THR A 146 9.12 0.33 3.40
C THR A 146 9.38 -1.08 2.86
N HIS A 147 9.46 -2.07 3.74
CA HIS A 147 9.64 -3.47 3.37
C HIS A 147 8.47 -3.97 2.51
N ARG A 148 7.23 -3.77 2.96
CA ARG A 148 6.03 -4.12 2.19
C ARG A 148 6.05 -3.51 0.78
N ARG A 149 6.41 -2.22 0.66
CA ARG A 149 6.50 -1.55 -0.65
C ARG A 149 7.52 -2.22 -1.55
N ALA A 150 8.69 -2.55 -1.04
CA ALA A 150 9.74 -3.25 -1.79
C ALA A 150 9.28 -4.64 -2.27
N GLU A 151 8.63 -5.42 -1.39
CA GLU A 151 8.10 -6.74 -1.74
C GLU A 151 6.99 -6.66 -2.79
N LEU A 152 6.06 -5.70 -2.68
CA LEU A 152 5.01 -5.49 -3.66
C LEU A 152 5.57 -5.11 -5.04
N LEU A 153 6.60 -4.26 -5.09
CA LEU A 153 7.28 -3.92 -6.34
C LEU A 153 7.94 -5.15 -6.97
N ALA A 154 8.70 -5.92 -6.19
CA ALA A 154 9.36 -7.14 -6.66
C ALA A 154 8.36 -8.21 -7.15
N ALA A 155 7.24 -8.36 -6.45
CA ALA A 155 6.15 -9.23 -6.88
C ALA A 155 5.54 -8.76 -8.19
N GLY A 156 5.29 -7.46 -8.35
CA GLY A 156 4.77 -6.87 -9.58
C GLY A 156 5.68 -7.12 -10.79
N GLU A 157 6.99 -6.89 -10.63
CA GLU A 157 7.98 -7.18 -11.66
C GLU A 157 8.02 -8.67 -12.05
N THR A 158 7.90 -9.56 -11.06
CA THR A 158 7.89 -11.01 -11.30
C THR A 158 6.65 -11.43 -12.07
N MET A 159 5.48 -10.95 -11.69
CA MET A 159 4.23 -11.22 -12.41
C MET A 159 4.28 -10.69 -13.85
N GLN A 160 4.86 -9.50 -14.06
CA GLN A 160 5.01 -8.92 -15.39
C GLN A 160 5.93 -9.77 -16.29
N ARG A 161 7.07 -10.27 -15.77
CA ARG A 161 7.99 -11.15 -16.51
C ARG A 161 7.33 -12.47 -16.92
N GLN A 162 6.47 -13.03 -16.08
CA GLN A 162 5.76 -14.28 -16.37
C GLN A 162 4.72 -14.14 -17.49
N GLN A 163 4.24 -12.92 -17.76
CA GLN A 163 3.25 -12.62 -18.80
C GLN A 163 3.86 -12.36 -20.20
N VAL A 164 5.20 -12.19 -20.29
CA VAL A 164 5.89 -11.99 -21.58
C VAL A 164 6.30 -13.35 -22.13
N PRO A 165 5.71 -13.83 -23.27
CA PRO A 165 6.13 -15.08 -23.91
C PRO A 165 7.62 -14.96 -24.35
N PRO A 166 8.40 -16.06 -24.25
CA PRO A 166 9.75 -16.05 -24.80
C PRO A 166 9.70 -15.73 -26.31
N LEU A 167 10.48 -14.77 -26.76
CA LEU A 167 10.68 -14.48 -28.17
C LEU A 167 11.24 -15.75 -28.85
N ARG A 168 10.45 -16.37 -29.74
CA ARG A 168 10.86 -17.49 -30.60
C ARG A 168 11.53 -16.95 -31.85
#